data_7d7b27e7ce17f03714c1e8e406133f03
#
_entry.id   7d7b27e7ce17f03714c1e8e406133f03
#
_cell.length_a   1.000
_cell.length_b   1.000
_cell.length_c   1.000
_cell.angle_alpha   90.00
_cell.angle_beta   90.00
_cell.angle_gamma   90.00
#
_symmetry.space_group_name_H-M   'P 1'
#
loop_
_entity.id
_entity.type
_entity.pdbx_description
1 polymer ?
#
loop_
_entity_poly.entity_id
_entity_poly.type
_entity_poly.pdbx_seq_one_letter_code
_entity_poly.pdbx_strand_id
1 'polypeptide(L)' 'MKEIILKFIIKIKTGSDEFFVSKDDLYNEWIYNCDINKAYEFNNYIEARNWDKFDTIKPECISIVKKIRTIETKYEECVN' A
#
# COMPACT_ATOMS: atom_id res chain seq x y z
N MET A 1 -13.81 -24.39 2.14
CA MET A 1 -12.41 -23.96 1.88
C MET A 1 -12.34 -22.46 2.05
N LYS A 2 -11.43 -22.00 2.89
CA LYS A 2 -11.25 -20.56 3.09
C LYS A 2 -10.29 -20.02 2.03
N GLU A 3 -10.74 -19.03 1.30
CA GLU A 3 -9.91 -18.35 0.32
C GLU A 3 -9.14 -17.24 1.03
N ILE A 4 -7.83 -17.19 0.80
CA ILE A 4 -6.97 -16.13 1.32
C ILE A 4 -6.54 -15.26 0.15
N ILE A 5 -6.85 -13.96 0.24
CA ILE A 5 -6.44 -12.99 -0.77
C ILE A 5 -5.34 -12.14 -0.15
N LEU A 6 -4.17 -12.12 -0.80
CA LEU A 6 -3.04 -11.31 -0.38
C LEU A 6 -2.84 -10.17 -1.37
N LYS A 7 -2.81 -8.96 -0.86
CA LYS A 7 -2.48 -7.76 -1.62
C LYS A 7 -1.45 -6.95 -0.85
N PHE A 8 -0.82 -6.02 -1.54
CA PHE A 8 0.23 -5.18 -0.95
C PHE A 8 -0.11 -3.72 -1.20
N ILE A 9 0.05 -2.91 -0.18
CA ILE A 9 -0.21 -1.47 -0.27
C ILE A 9 1.03 -0.72 0.17
N ILE A 10 1.16 0.53 -0.28
CA ILE A 10 2.30 1.38 0.07
C ILE A 10 1.82 2.41 1.08
N LYS A 11 2.50 2.46 2.21
CA LYS A 11 2.25 3.42 3.27
C LYS A 11 3.37 4.44 3.32
N ILE A 12 3.01 5.71 3.42
CA ILE A 12 3.96 6.81 3.57
C ILE A 12 3.66 7.51 4.89
N LYS A 13 4.68 7.66 5.71
CA LYS A 13 4.54 8.30 7.01
C LYS A 13 5.40 9.56 7.06
N THR A 14 4.77 10.69 7.33
CA THR A 14 5.43 11.98 7.46
C THR A 14 5.05 12.60 8.80
N GLY A 15 6.01 12.63 9.76
CA GLY A 15 5.71 13.09 11.11
C GLY A 15 4.65 12.20 11.78
N SER A 16 3.52 12.78 12.14
CA SER A 16 2.39 12.05 12.76
C SER A 16 1.34 11.60 11.74
N ASP A 17 1.50 11.98 10.47
CA ASP A 17 0.52 11.65 9.43
C ASP A 17 0.91 10.40 8.66
N GLU A 18 -0.10 9.60 8.29
CA GLU A 18 0.06 8.43 7.46
C GLU A 18 -0.79 8.58 6.21
N PHE A 19 -0.18 8.28 5.06
CA PHE A 19 -0.85 8.29 3.77
C PHE A 19 -0.62 6.98 3.06
N PHE A 20 -1.54 6.64 2.16
CA PHE A 20 -1.44 5.43 1.36
C PHE A 20 -1.49 5.80 -0.11
N VAL A 21 -0.63 5.17 -0.91
CA VAL A 21 -0.65 5.36 -2.35
C VAL A 21 -1.96 4.83 -2.89
N SER A 22 -2.66 5.65 -3.66
CA SER A 22 -3.93 5.31 -4.26
C SER A 22 -3.92 5.71 -5.73
N LYS A 23 -4.92 5.30 -6.48
CA LYS A 23 -5.02 5.62 -7.88
C LYS A 23 -6.37 6.24 -8.16
N ASP A 24 -6.36 7.41 -8.82
CA ASP A 24 -7.58 8.06 -9.25
C ASP A 24 -8.12 7.35 -10.48
N ASP A 25 -9.33 6.79 -10.37
CA ASP A 25 -9.96 6.06 -11.46
C ASP A 25 -10.34 6.95 -12.64
N LEU A 26 -10.61 8.21 -12.38
CA LEU A 26 -11.05 9.15 -13.42
C LEU A 26 -9.90 9.60 -14.32
N TYR A 27 -8.77 9.97 -13.70
CA TYR A 27 -7.60 10.50 -14.42
C TYR A 27 -6.46 9.51 -14.54
N ASN A 28 -6.60 8.33 -13.93
CA ASN A 28 -5.59 7.28 -13.91
C ASN A 28 -4.24 7.77 -13.39
N GLU A 29 -4.28 8.63 -12.37
CA GLU A 29 -3.11 9.22 -11.75
C GLU A 29 -2.90 8.69 -10.34
N TRP A 30 -1.63 8.64 -9.90
CA TRP A 30 -1.30 8.28 -8.54
C TRP A 30 -1.61 9.44 -7.61
N ILE A 31 -2.32 9.15 -6.52
CA ILE A 31 -2.67 10.13 -5.49
C ILE A 31 -2.35 9.54 -4.12
N TYR A 32 -2.44 10.36 -3.10
CA TYR A 32 -2.23 9.94 -1.72
C TYR A 32 -3.53 10.09 -0.94
N ASN A 33 -3.86 9.08 -0.14
CA ASN A 33 -5.10 9.07 0.63
C ASN A 33 -4.82 8.63 2.05
N CYS A 34 -5.43 9.28 3.02
CA CYS A 34 -5.26 8.91 4.42
C CYS A 34 -6.12 7.72 4.85
N ASP A 35 -7.03 7.27 4.00
CA ASP A 35 -7.88 6.11 4.27
C ASP A 35 -7.24 4.84 3.70
N ILE A 36 -6.84 3.92 4.56
CA ILE A 36 -6.20 2.66 4.16
C ILE A 36 -7.12 1.82 3.26
N ASN A 37 -8.43 1.96 3.40
CA ASN A 37 -9.39 1.22 2.58
C ASN A 37 -9.39 1.68 1.11
N LYS A 38 -8.83 2.85 0.84
CA LYS A 38 -8.72 3.41 -0.51
C LYS A 38 -7.33 3.22 -1.12
N ALA A 39 -6.44 2.55 -0.40
CA ALA A 39 -5.09 2.28 -0.90
C ALA A 39 -5.15 1.37 -2.13
N TYR A 40 -4.29 1.67 -3.12
CA TYR A 40 -4.13 0.81 -4.28
C TYR A 40 -3.54 -0.53 -3.86
N GLU A 41 -4.13 -1.61 -4.35
CA GLU A 41 -3.72 -2.97 -4.00
C GLU A 41 -2.84 -3.55 -5.10
N PHE A 42 -1.54 -3.65 -4.81
CA PHE A 42 -0.59 -4.32 -5.70
C PHE A 42 -0.72 -5.83 -5.53
N ASN A 43 -0.52 -6.58 -6.60
CA ASN A 43 -0.68 -8.03 -6.57
C ASN A 43 0.41 -8.76 -5.80
N ASN A 44 1.62 -8.21 -5.75
CA ASN A 44 2.73 -8.80 -5.03
C ASN A 44 3.67 -7.73 -4.52
N TYR A 45 4.61 -8.15 -3.66
CA TYR A 45 5.58 -7.26 -3.05
C TYR A 45 6.45 -6.54 -4.10
N ILE A 46 6.86 -7.27 -5.13
CA ILE A 46 7.75 -6.74 -6.17
C ILE A 46 7.07 -5.60 -6.93
N GLU A 47 5.79 -5.76 -7.29
CA GLU A 47 5.04 -4.69 -7.97
C GLU A 47 4.95 -3.44 -7.10
N ALA A 48 4.67 -3.60 -5.81
CA ALA A 48 4.62 -2.47 -4.89
C ALA A 48 5.99 -1.80 -4.78
N ARG A 49 7.06 -2.59 -4.64
CA ARG A 49 8.43 -2.07 -4.54
C ARG A 49 8.87 -1.35 -5.81
N ASN A 50 8.38 -1.78 -6.96
CA ASN A 50 8.71 -1.19 -8.26
C ASN A 50 7.81 -0.02 -8.67
N TRP A 51 6.94 0.42 -7.76
CA TRP A 51 6.16 1.64 -8.00
C TRP A 51 7.11 2.81 -8.33
N ASP A 52 6.79 3.55 -9.39
CA ASP A 52 7.68 4.55 -10.00
C ASP A 52 8.30 5.54 -9.02
N LYS A 53 7.53 5.95 -8.01
CA LYS A 53 7.97 6.97 -7.07
C LYS A 53 8.52 6.42 -5.77
N PHE A 54 8.65 5.08 -5.66
CA PHE A 54 9.08 4.46 -4.41
C PHE A 54 10.44 4.99 -3.95
N ASP A 55 11.39 5.05 -4.86
CA ASP A 55 12.76 5.49 -4.53
C ASP A 55 12.91 7.02 -4.43
N THR A 56 11.86 7.78 -4.75
CA THR A 56 11.87 9.24 -4.57
C THR A 56 11.54 9.65 -3.14
N ILE A 57 11.06 8.72 -2.33
CA ILE A 57 10.65 8.96 -0.95
C ILE A 57 11.70 8.39 -0.02
N LYS A 58 11.99 9.08 1.08
CA LYS A 58 12.99 8.62 2.05
C LYS A 58 12.64 7.23 2.57
N PRO A 59 13.62 6.30 2.63
CA PRO A 59 13.35 4.93 3.07
C PRO A 59 12.67 4.82 4.44
N GLU A 60 12.96 5.73 5.35
CA GLU A 60 12.34 5.73 6.69
C GLU A 60 10.90 6.21 6.67
N CYS A 61 10.44 6.81 5.55
CA CYS A 61 9.08 7.34 5.42
C CYS A 61 8.16 6.44 4.62
N ILE A 62 8.68 5.42 3.95
CA ILE A 62 7.88 4.55 3.08
C ILE A 62 8.01 3.10 3.50
N SER A 63 6.90 2.38 3.47
CA SER A 63 6.88 0.95 3.78
C SER A 63 5.81 0.26 2.95
N ILE A 64 5.95 -1.05 2.82
CA ILE A 64 4.97 -1.89 2.13
C ILE A 64 4.23 -2.68 3.21
N VAL A 65 2.91 -2.64 3.13
CA VAL A 65 2.02 -3.31 4.08
C VAL A 65 1.29 -4.42 3.35
N LYS A 66 1.33 -5.61 3.91
CA LYS A 66 0.59 -6.75 3.39
C LYS A 66 -0.85 -6.69 3.89
N LYS A 67 -1.79 -6.73 2.96
CA LYS A 67 -3.21 -6.80 3.26
C LYS A 67 -3.66 -8.24 3.09
N ILE A 68 -4.10 -8.84 4.18
CA ILE A 68 -4.56 -10.24 4.21
C ILE A 68 -6.06 -10.23 4.38
N ARG A 69 -6.77 -10.71 3.38
CA ARG A 69 -8.23 -10.80 3.43
C ARG A 69 -8.66 -12.25 3.48
N THR A 70 -9.35 -12.60 4.56
CA THR A 70 -10.03 -13.88 4.72
C THR A 70 -11.49 -13.56 5.02
N ILE A 71 -12.04 -14.02 6.15
CA ILE A 71 -13.31 -13.52 6.66
C ILE A 71 -13.11 -12.10 7.21
N GLU A 72 -11.93 -11.86 7.80
CA GLU A 72 -11.52 -10.55 8.32
C GLU A 72 -10.35 -10.01 7.51
N THR A 73 -10.19 -8.69 7.48
CA THR A 73 -9.06 -8.05 6.83
C THR A 73 -8.01 -7.70 7.88
N LYS A 74 -6.76 -8.08 7.62
CA LYS A 74 -5.62 -7.79 8.47
C LYS A 74 -4.55 -7.08 7.65
N TYR A 75 -3.77 -6.23 8.32
CA TYR A 75 -2.65 -5.50 7.72
C TYR A 75 -1.39 -5.80 8.51
N GLU A 76 -0.34 -6.19 7.81
CA GLU A 76 0.96 -6.47 8.41
C GLU A 76 2.05 -5.73 7.65
N GLU A 77 2.93 -5.02 8.35
CA GLU A 77 4.06 -4.39 7.71
C GLU A 77 5.05 -5.44 7.22
N CYS A 78 5.51 -5.28 5.98
CA CYS A 78 6.54 -6.14 5.43
C CYS A 78 7.90 -5.67 5.92
N VAL A 79 8.70 -6.62 6.41
CA VAL A 79 10.07 -6.34 6.82
C VAL A 79 10.93 -6.30 5.56
N ASN A 80 11.60 -5.18 5.36
CA ASN A 80 12.51 -5.01 4.22
C ASN A 80 13.90 -5.57 4.54
#